data_d134303175ca38f0a3a46f667fe35e21
#
_entry.id   d134303175ca38f0a3a46f667fe35e21
#
_cell.length_a   1.000
_cell.length_b   1.000
_cell.length_c   1.000
_cell.angle_alpha   90.00
_cell.angle_beta   90.00
_cell.angle_gamma   90.00
#
_symmetry.space_group_name_H-M   'P 1'
#
loop_
_entity.id
_entity.type
_entity.pdbx_description
1 polymer ?
#
loop_
_entity_poly.entity_id
_entity_poly.type
_entity_poly.pdbx_seq_one_letter_code
_entity_poly.pdbx_strand_id
1 'polypeptide(L)'
;RWSAEHPNLYTLVLELKNAGGQVTEVTGCEVGFRTSEIKDGRFCINGVPVLVKGTNRHEHSQLGRTVSKELMEQDIRLMKLYNINTVRNSHYPTDPYWYRLCDRYGLYMIDEANIESHGMGYGPASLAKDSTWLTAHMDRTHRMYERSKNHPAIVIWSQGNEAGNGINFERTYDWLKSVEKGRPVQYERAELNYNTDIYCRMYRSVDEIKAYVGKKDIYRPFILCEYLHAMGNSCGGMKEYWEVFENEPMAQGGCIWDWVDQNFREIDKDGKWYWTYGGDYGPEGIPSFGNFCGNGLVNAVREPHPHLLEVKKIYQNIKATLSDRKNLKVCIKNWYDFSNLNEYILRWNVKGEDGTVLAEGTKEVDCEPHATVDVTLGAVKLPNTVREAYLNLSWSRKEATPLVDTDWEVAYDQFVLAGNKNTTAYRPQKAGETAFVVDKNTGALSSLTLDGKELLAAPITLSLFRPATDNDNRDRNGARLWRKAGLNNLTQKVVSLKEEKTSATVRAEILNGKGQKVGMADFVYALDKNGALKVRTTFQPDTAIVKSMARLG
;
A
#
# COMPACT_ATOMS: atom_id res chain seq x y z
N ARG A 1 13.35 21.37 17.38
CA ARG A 1 13.73 20.80 16.08
C ARG A 1 12.48 20.56 15.23
N TRP A 2 12.64 20.54 13.94
CA TRP A 2 11.59 20.21 12.97
C TRP A 2 11.55 18.70 12.71
N SER A 3 10.36 18.12 12.63
CA SER A 3 10.09 16.74 12.15
C SER A 3 8.70 16.67 11.53
N ALA A 4 8.35 15.55 10.88
CA ALA A 4 6.98 15.36 10.37
C ALA A 4 5.91 15.26 11.48
N GLU A 5 6.31 14.93 12.71
CA GLU A 5 5.42 14.88 13.87
C GLU A 5 5.32 16.23 14.57
N HIS A 6 6.44 16.98 14.67
CA HIS A 6 6.56 18.27 15.30
C HIS A 6 7.20 19.28 14.33
N PRO A 7 6.43 19.87 13.39
CA PRO A 7 6.93 20.74 12.33
C PRO A 7 7.21 22.17 12.84
N ASN A 8 8.11 22.29 13.81
CA ASN A 8 8.45 23.57 14.44
C ASN A 8 9.22 24.47 13.48
N LEU A 9 8.65 25.61 13.15
CA LEU A 9 9.23 26.63 12.27
C LEU A 9 9.54 27.91 13.03
N TYR A 10 10.53 28.64 12.54
CA TYR A 10 10.93 29.96 12.99
C TYR A 10 10.83 30.93 11.82
N THR A 11 10.53 32.19 12.09
CA THR A 11 10.54 33.23 11.07
C THR A 11 11.90 33.89 11.01
N LEU A 12 12.57 33.77 9.86
CA LEU A 12 13.77 34.56 9.54
C LEU A 12 13.32 35.86 8.89
N VAL A 13 13.72 36.98 9.47
CA VAL A 13 13.45 38.31 8.92
C VAL A 13 14.78 38.94 8.52
N LEU A 14 14.86 39.45 7.31
CA LEU A 14 16.00 40.16 6.75
C LEU A 14 15.62 41.60 6.47
N GLU A 15 16.37 42.53 7.02
CA GLU A 15 16.20 43.97 6.82
C GLU A 15 17.36 44.52 6.00
N LEU A 16 17.06 45.09 4.85
CA LEU A 16 18.03 45.88 4.07
C LEU A 16 18.00 47.30 4.59
N LYS A 17 19.19 47.83 4.98
CA LYS A 17 19.36 49.19 5.46
C LYS A 17 20.22 50.00 4.53
N ASN A 18 19.83 51.25 4.30
CA ASN A 18 20.69 52.21 3.56
C ASN A 18 21.89 52.65 4.42
N ALA A 19 22.77 53.46 3.85
CA ALA A 19 23.97 53.98 4.53
C ALA A 19 23.62 54.81 5.77
N GLY A 20 22.44 55.38 5.85
CA GLY A 20 21.93 56.14 7.02
C GLY A 20 21.28 55.28 8.11
N GLY A 21 21.27 53.93 7.94
CA GLY A 21 20.68 52.98 8.90
C GLY A 21 19.16 52.82 8.81
N GLN A 22 18.50 53.45 7.86
CA GLN A 22 17.07 53.31 7.62
C GLN A 22 16.77 52.03 6.88
N VAL A 23 15.75 51.28 7.34
CA VAL A 23 15.25 50.08 6.68
C VAL A 23 14.59 50.48 5.36
N THR A 24 15.09 49.96 4.27
CA THR A 24 14.59 50.18 2.89
C THR A 24 13.77 49.01 2.36
N GLU A 25 14.04 47.82 2.84
CA GLU A 25 13.32 46.61 2.44
C GLU A 25 13.31 45.61 3.60
N VAL A 26 12.23 44.88 3.74
CA VAL A 26 12.10 43.75 4.67
C VAL A 26 11.61 42.53 3.89
N THR A 27 12.33 41.44 4.02
CA THR A 27 11.90 40.14 3.47
C THR A 27 12.04 39.05 4.54
N GLY A 28 11.34 37.94 4.37
CA GLY A 28 11.40 36.87 5.35
C GLY A 28 10.97 35.53 4.80
N CYS A 29 11.35 34.48 5.51
CA CYS A 29 10.91 33.12 5.22
C CYS A 29 10.78 32.31 6.52
N GLU A 30 10.05 31.20 6.42
CA GLU A 30 10.00 30.20 7.49
C GLU A 30 11.22 29.28 7.38
N VAL A 31 11.84 28.96 8.51
CA VAL A 31 13.00 28.06 8.59
C VAL A 31 12.79 27.01 9.67
N GLY A 32 13.20 25.78 9.40
CA GLY A 32 13.16 24.66 10.36
C GLY A 32 14.54 24.04 10.54
N PHE A 33 14.86 23.67 11.78
CA PHE A 33 16.15 23.08 12.13
C PHE A 33 16.00 21.58 12.35
N ARG A 34 16.67 20.78 11.54
CA ARG A 34 16.73 19.32 11.66
C ARG A 34 18.05 18.78 11.10
N THR A 35 18.42 17.56 11.46
CA THR A 35 19.40 16.75 10.71
C THR A 35 18.69 15.73 9.85
N SER A 36 19.28 15.41 8.72
CA SER A 36 18.85 14.32 7.82
C SER A 36 20.12 13.64 7.33
N GLU A 37 20.30 12.38 7.68
CA GLU A 37 21.57 11.69 7.48
C GLU A 37 21.37 10.16 7.38
N ILE A 38 22.37 9.46 6.84
CA ILE A 38 22.48 8.02 6.99
C ILE A 38 23.50 7.75 8.09
N LYS A 39 23.05 7.04 9.14
CA LYS A 39 23.87 6.65 10.27
C LYS A 39 23.68 5.16 10.55
N ASP A 40 24.80 4.44 10.68
CA ASP A 40 24.81 2.99 10.91
C ASP A 40 23.94 2.21 9.90
N GLY A 41 24.02 2.62 8.63
CA GLY A 41 23.25 2.03 7.52
C GLY A 41 21.74 2.36 7.52
N ARG A 42 21.29 3.29 8.36
CA ARG A 42 19.88 3.68 8.48
C ARG A 42 19.68 5.16 8.18
N PHE A 43 18.60 5.46 7.50
CA PHE A 43 18.13 6.82 7.29
C PHE A 43 17.57 7.38 8.60
N CYS A 44 18.11 8.52 9.05
CA CYS A 44 17.80 9.14 10.32
C CYS A 44 17.36 10.60 10.16
N ILE A 45 16.36 11.01 10.93
CA ILE A 45 15.97 12.42 11.15
C ILE A 45 16.27 12.77 12.61
N ASN A 46 16.99 13.85 12.85
CA ASN A 46 17.38 14.28 14.21
C ASN A 46 18.12 13.19 15.02
N GLY A 47 18.81 12.28 14.31
CA GLY A 47 19.52 11.16 14.90
C GLY A 47 18.67 9.91 15.17
N VAL A 48 17.35 9.95 14.89
CA VAL A 48 16.42 8.84 15.09
C VAL A 48 16.16 8.15 13.73
N PRO A 49 16.33 6.83 13.61
CA PRO A 49 15.93 6.08 12.42
C PRO A 49 14.41 6.17 12.20
N VAL A 50 13.98 6.55 11.00
CA VAL A 50 12.57 6.75 10.67
C VAL A 50 12.09 5.77 9.59
N LEU A 51 10.82 5.39 9.63
CA LEU A 51 10.18 4.62 8.57
C LEU A 51 9.51 5.56 7.58
N VAL A 52 9.77 5.34 6.29
CA VAL A 52 9.15 6.08 5.18
C VAL A 52 7.75 5.50 4.93
N LYS A 53 6.73 6.15 5.48
CA LYS A 53 5.31 5.88 5.27
C LYS A 53 4.82 6.78 4.14
N GLY A 54 5.29 6.51 2.92
CA GLY A 54 5.25 7.45 1.83
C GLY A 54 4.24 7.15 0.74
N THR A 55 4.02 8.17 -0.08
CA THR A 55 3.34 8.08 -1.38
C THR A 55 4.06 8.95 -2.40
N ASN A 56 3.97 8.57 -3.67
CA ASN A 56 4.37 9.41 -4.80
C ASN A 56 3.25 10.40 -5.13
N ARG A 57 3.57 11.61 -5.57
CA ARG A 57 2.57 12.60 -5.92
C ARG A 57 2.91 13.29 -7.23
N HIS A 58 2.02 13.12 -8.21
CA HIS A 58 1.97 13.99 -9.39
C HIS A 58 1.20 15.27 -9.11
N GLU A 59 1.58 16.38 -9.75
CA GLU A 59 0.71 17.56 -9.84
C GLU A 59 -0.38 17.29 -10.87
N HIS A 60 -1.55 16.88 -10.38
CA HIS A 60 -2.69 16.57 -11.23
C HIS A 60 -4.01 16.89 -10.53
N SER A 61 -4.98 17.35 -11.30
CA SER A 61 -6.37 17.54 -10.92
C SER A 61 -7.30 17.01 -12.02
N GLN A 62 -8.59 16.97 -11.76
CA GLN A 62 -9.59 16.64 -12.78
C GLN A 62 -9.56 17.56 -14.03
N LEU A 63 -8.88 18.71 -13.94
CA LEU A 63 -8.73 19.70 -15.01
C LEU A 63 -7.35 19.64 -15.70
N GLY A 64 -6.46 18.75 -15.26
CA GLY A 64 -5.14 18.60 -15.83
C GLY A 64 -4.01 18.80 -14.82
N ARG A 65 -2.87 19.24 -15.30
CA ARG A 65 -1.62 19.30 -14.54
C ARG A 65 -1.41 20.58 -13.72
N THR A 66 -2.43 21.39 -13.60
CA THR A 66 -2.45 22.56 -12.71
C THR A 66 -3.29 22.24 -11.48
N VAL A 67 -2.69 22.36 -10.30
CA VAL A 67 -3.34 22.07 -9.02
C VAL A 67 -3.54 23.37 -8.26
N SER A 68 -4.78 23.63 -7.79
CA SER A 68 -5.07 24.79 -6.98
C SER A 68 -4.49 24.68 -5.58
N LYS A 69 -4.38 25.80 -4.87
CA LYS A 69 -3.92 25.81 -3.48
C LYS A 69 -4.84 24.99 -2.57
N GLU A 70 -6.14 25.09 -2.77
CA GLU A 70 -7.18 24.37 -2.01
C GLU A 70 -7.04 22.85 -2.19
N LEU A 71 -6.73 22.39 -3.39
CA LEU A 71 -6.47 20.95 -3.64
C LEU A 71 -5.16 20.50 -3.01
N MET A 72 -4.12 21.34 -3.02
CA MET A 72 -2.87 21.02 -2.32
C MET A 72 -3.09 20.95 -0.79
N GLU A 73 -3.89 21.85 -0.22
CA GLU A 73 -4.29 21.81 1.20
C GLU A 73 -5.11 20.57 1.53
N GLN A 74 -6.00 20.15 0.61
CA GLN A 74 -6.74 18.89 0.75
C GLN A 74 -5.81 17.67 0.65
N ASP A 75 -4.84 17.67 -0.26
CA ASP A 75 -3.85 16.59 -0.39
C ASP A 75 -3.10 16.38 0.94
N ILE A 76 -2.52 17.46 1.51
CA ILE A 76 -1.74 17.33 2.74
C ILE A 76 -2.62 16.96 3.93
N ARG A 77 -3.84 17.49 4.01
CA ARG A 77 -4.79 17.10 5.05
C ARG A 77 -5.10 15.60 4.99
N LEU A 78 -5.46 15.08 3.83
CA LEU A 78 -5.74 13.66 3.65
C LEU A 78 -4.50 12.80 3.97
N MET A 79 -3.32 13.18 3.50
CA MET A 79 -2.09 12.44 3.83
C MET A 79 -1.90 12.32 5.36
N LYS A 80 -2.08 13.41 6.11
CA LYS A 80 -1.98 13.40 7.58
C LYS A 80 -3.08 12.56 8.23
N LEU A 81 -4.32 12.64 7.75
CA LEU A 81 -5.45 11.84 8.25
C LEU A 81 -5.26 10.34 8.03
N TYR A 82 -4.53 9.96 6.99
CA TYR A 82 -4.28 8.56 6.64
C TYR A 82 -2.87 8.07 7.00
N ASN A 83 -2.21 8.73 7.97
CA ASN A 83 -0.92 8.34 8.57
C ASN A 83 0.27 8.35 7.59
N ILE A 84 0.18 9.04 6.47
CA ILE A 84 1.30 9.25 5.55
C ILE A 84 2.22 10.31 6.15
N ASN A 85 3.53 10.02 6.22
CA ASN A 85 4.53 10.94 6.74
C ASN A 85 5.52 11.46 5.68
N THR A 86 5.50 10.88 4.48
CA THR A 86 6.47 11.17 3.42
C THR A 86 5.78 11.31 2.06
N VAL A 87 6.25 12.27 1.26
CA VAL A 87 5.85 12.43 -0.14
C VAL A 87 7.10 12.45 -1.03
N ARG A 88 7.08 11.71 -2.14
CA ARG A 88 8.03 11.88 -3.24
C ARG A 88 7.39 12.70 -4.33
N ASN A 89 8.03 13.82 -4.70
CA ASN A 89 7.60 14.65 -5.81
C ASN A 89 7.94 13.95 -7.13
N SER A 90 7.03 13.17 -7.63
CA SER A 90 7.23 12.38 -8.85
C SER A 90 6.74 13.15 -10.08
N HIS A 91 7.55 13.42 -11.11
CA HIS A 91 8.99 13.16 -11.18
C HIS A 91 9.67 14.48 -11.52
N TYR A 92 9.40 15.52 -10.77
CA TYR A 92 9.82 16.92 -11.00
C TYR A 92 9.57 17.78 -9.76
N PRO A 93 10.30 18.89 -9.60
CA PRO A 93 9.96 19.91 -8.61
C PRO A 93 8.57 20.50 -8.88
N THR A 94 7.74 20.55 -7.84
CA THR A 94 6.34 20.93 -7.91
C THR A 94 6.11 22.41 -7.55
N ASP A 95 4.85 22.85 -7.37
CA ASP A 95 4.52 24.23 -6.99
C ASP A 95 5.19 24.62 -5.66
N PRO A 96 5.79 25.82 -5.54
CA PRO A 96 6.41 26.29 -4.29
C PRO A 96 5.47 26.31 -3.09
N TYR A 97 4.18 26.42 -3.30
CA TYR A 97 3.19 26.37 -2.21
C TYR A 97 3.14 24.99 -1.55
N TRP A 98 3.29 23.92 -2.34
CA TRP A 98 3.35 22.54 -1.83
C TRP A 98 4.50 22.35 -0.82
N TYR A 99 5.68 22.88 -1.11
CA TYR A 99 6.84 22.81 -0.20
C TYR A 99 6.54 23.49 1.13
N ARG A 100 5.92 24.70 1.08
CA ARG A 100 5.52 25.41 2.30
C ARG A 100 4.48 24.66 3.11
N LEU A 101 3.54 23.97 2.46
CA LEU A 101 2.59 23.13 3.17
C LEU A 101 3.29 21.95 3.86
N CYS A 102 4.24 21.28 3.19
CA CYS A 102 5.03 20.20 3.78
C CYS A 102 5.86 20.70 4.98
N ASP A 103 6.47 21.89 4.89
CA ASP A 103 7.20 22.51 5.98
C ASP A 103 6.30 22.79 7.19
N ARG A 104 5.12 23.38 6.98
CA ARG A 104 4.18 23.80 8.03
C ARG A 104 3.46 22.66 8.71
N TYR A 105 3.07 21.67 7.94
CA TYR A 105 2.21 20.58 8.44
C TYR A 105 2.95 19.27 8.70
N GLY A 106 4.24 19.22 8.37
CA GLY A 106 5.10 18.10 8.67
C GLY A 106 4.87 16.91 7.75
N LEU A 107 5.37 16.97 6.51
CA LEU A 107 5.63 15.82 5.67
C LEU A 107 7.11 15.82 5.29
N TYR A 108 7.76 14.67 5.43
CA TYR A 108 9.07 14.48 4.82
C TYR A 108 8.93 14.50 3.30
N MET A 109 9.86 15.14 2.62
CA MET A 109 9.83 15.27 1.18
C MET A 109 11.08 14.64 0.55
N ILE A 110 10.86 13.81 -0.44
CA ILE A 110 11.87 13.37 -1.39
C ILE A 110 11.69 14.24 -2.63
N ASP A 111 12.55 15.26 -2.79
CA ASP A 111 12.45 16.16 -3.93
C ASP A 111 13.25 15.63 -5.11
N GLU A 112 12.65 15.65 -6.31
CA GLU A 112 13.19 14.95 -7.47
C GLU A 112 13.46 15.88 -8.64
N ALA A 113 14.65 15.72 -9.23
CA ALA A 113 15.02 16.44 -10.45
C ALA A 113 14.18 15.97 -11.63
N ASN A 114 13.76 16.91 -12.47
CA ASN A 114 12.97 16.62 -13.67
C ASN A 114 13.83 15.93 -14.75
N ILE A 115 14.23 14.69 -14.47
CA ILE A 115 15.02 13.86 -15.38
C ILE A 115 14.35 12.49 -15.48
N GLU A 116 13.71 12.25 -16.61
CA GLU A 116 13.15 10.96 -16.97
C GLU A 116 13.28 10.73 -18.48
N SER A 117 13.78 9.56 -18.86
CA SER A 117 13.94 9.18 -20.26
C SER A 117 13.63 7.69 -20.49
N HIS A 118 12.62 7.19 -19.79
CA HIS A 118 12.21 5.77 -19.78
C HIS A 118 12.02 5.20 -21.20
N GLY A 119 11.42 5.98 -22.12
CA GLY A 119 11.19 5.57 -23.50
C GLY A 119 12.48 5.30 -24.30
N MET A 120 13.65 5.80 -23.86
CA MET A 120 14.96 5.53 -24.46
C MET A 120 15.59 4.23 -23.94
N GLY A 121 14.95 3.57 -22.97
CA GLY A 121 15.47 2.37 -22.31
C GLY A 121 16.71 2.62 -21.47
N TYR A 122 17.34 1.54 -20.99
CA TYR A 122 18.47 1.60 -20.05
C TYR A 122 19.78 1.09 -20.66
N GLY A 123 19.76 0.71 -21.93
CA GLY A 123 20.89 0.23 -22.70
C GLY A 123 21.87 1.33 -23.14
N PRO A 124 22.68 1.07 -24.17
CA PRO A 124 23.63 2.06 -24.71
C PRO A 124 23.00 3.37 -25.20
N ALA A 125 21.74 3.33 -25.66
CA ALA A 125 21.00 4.50 -26.14
C ALA A 125 20.40 5.37 -25.02
N SER A 126 20.58 4.98 -23.74
CA SER A 126 20.11 5.79 -22.62
C SER A 126 20.78 7.15 -22.59
N LEU A 127 19.99 8.21 -22.41
CA LEU A 127 20.50 9.59 -22.31
C LEU A 127 21.42 9.79 -21.08
N ALA A 128 21.35 8.93 -20.07
CA ALA A 128 22.25 8.93 -18.92
C ALA A 128 23.72 8.69 -19.30
N LYS A 129 23.97 8.04 -20.44
CA LYS A 129 25.30 7.63 -20.95
C LYS A 129 25.83 8.56 -22.03
N ASP A 130 24.96 9.35 -22.61
CA ASP A 130 25.31 10.31 -23.66
C ASP A 130 25.73 11.64 -23.04
N SER A 131 27.04 11.94 -23.06
CA SER A 131 27.60 13.16 -22.47
C SER A 131 27.10 14.46 -23.10
N THR A 132 26.51 14.42 -24.30
CA THR A 132 25.88 15.61 -24.91
C THR A 132 24.66 16.10 -24.11
N TRP A 133 24.06 15.22 -23.29
CA TRP A 133 22.95 15.53 -22.38
C TRP A 133 23.41 15.96 -20.99
N LEU A 134 24.72 15.99 -20.70
CA LEU A 134 25.24 16.33 -19.37
C LEU A 134 24.75 17.70 -18.90
N THR A 135 24.82 18.72 -19.73
CA THR A 135 24.38 20.08 -19.39
C THR A 135 22.89 20.09 -18.97
N ALA A 136 22.04 19.34 -19.68
CA ALA A 136 20.63 19.26 -19.36
C ALA A 136 20.36 18.54 -18.01
N HIS A 137 21.12 17.49 -17.68
CA HIS A 137 21.03 16.82 -16.40
C HIS A 137 21.50 17.74 -15.26
N MET A 138 22.66 18.38 -15.44
CA MET A 138 23.22 19.31 -14.45
C MET A 138 22.28 20.51 -14.19
N ASP A 139 21.74 21.14 -15.23
CA ASP A 139 20.84 22.30 -15.10
C ASP A 139 19.58 21.93 -14.27
N ARG A 140 18.94 20.78 -14.55
CA ARG A 140 17.77 20.31 -13.81
C ARG A 140 18.09 20.04 -12.34
N THR A 141 19.21 19.40 -12.07
CA THR A 141 19.66 19.09 -10.70
C THR A 141 20.02 20.37 -9.94
N HIS A 142 20.74 21.31 -10.56
CA HIS A 142 21.07 22.61 -9.98
C HIS A 142 19.82 23.40 -9.62
N ARG A 143 18.86 23.50 -10.55
CA ARG A 143 17.63 24.27 -10.34
C ARG A 143 16.77 23.67 -9.22
N MET A 144 16.65 22.36 -9.16
CA MET A 144 15.96 21.68 -8.05
C MET A 144 16.61 22.07 -6.72
N TYR A 145 17.93 21.90 -6.60
CA TYR A 145 18.65 22.16 -5.36
C TYR A 145 18.60 23.65 -4.95
N GLU A 146 19.00 24.56 -5.84
CA GLU A 146 19.07 25.99 -5.54
C GLU A 146 17.71 26.58 -5.18
N ARG A 147 16.65 26.16 -5.87
CA ARG A 147 15.28 26.58 -5.59
C ARG A 147 14.80 26.12 -4.22
N SER A 148 15.13 24.88 -3.83
CA SER A 148 14.41 24.18 -2.77
C SER A 148 15.24 23.90 -1.52
N LYS A 149 16.55 24.14 -1.53
CA LYS A 149 17.49 23.75 -0.44
C LYS A 149 17.14 24.25 0.95
N ASN A 150 16.37 25.34 1.07
CA ASN A 150 16.03 25.95 2.35
C ASN A 150 14.76 25.35 3.01
N HIS A 151 14.04 24.43 2.32
CA HIS A 151 12.86 23.78 2.89
C HIS A 151 13.26 22.66 3.87
N PRO A 152 12.86 22.74 5.16
CA PRO A 152 13.18 21.69 6.12
C PRO A 152 12.48 20.36 5.82
N ALA A 153 11.35 20.37 5.12
CA ALA A 153 10.64 19.17 4.69
C ALA A 153 11.46 18.27 3.77
N ILE A 154 12.34 18.85 2.95
CA ILE A 154 13.20 18.06 2.05
C ILE A 154 14.24 17.32 2.89
N VAL A 155 14.15 16.00 2.91
CA VAL A 155 15.04 15.12 3.68
C VAL A 155 15.90 14.22 2.80
N ILE A 156 15.52 14.01 1.54
CA ILE A 156 16.27 13.23 0.54
C ILE A 156 16.20 13.97 -0.79
N TRP A 157 17.31 14.02 -1.52
CA TRP A 157 17.37 14.46 -2.90
C TRP A 157 17.30 13.26 -3.84
N SER A 158 16.44 13.30 -4.83
CA SER A 158 16.33 12.28 -5.87
C SER A 158 16.84 12.83 -7.20
N GLN A 159 17.75 12.10 -7.85
CA GLN A 159 18.39 12.58 -9.08
C GLN A 159 17.49 12.49 -10.31
N GLY A 160 16.40 11.73 -10.25
CA GLY A 160 15.45 11.52 -11.35
C GLY A 160 14.79 10.16 -11.31
N ASN A 161 14.10 9.83 -12.40
CA ASN A 161 13.29 8.63 -12.53
C ASN A 161 13.60 7.89 -13.83
N GLU A 162 13.71 6.57 -13.79
CA GLU A 162 13.72 5.62 -14.91
C GLU A 162 14.48 6.09 -16.18
N ALA A 163 15.66 6.66 -16.00
CA ALA A 163 16.45 7.22 -17.10
C ALA A 163 17.75 6.43 -17.40
N GLY A 164 17.92 5.23 -16.82
CA GLY A 164 19.18 4.48 -16.88
C GLY A 164 20.23 5.04 -15.93
N ASN A 165 21.45 4.51 -15.93
CA ASN A 165 22.58 5.03 -15.16
C ASN A 165 23.82 5.18 -16.02
N GLY A 166 24.63 6.22 -15.75
CA GLY A 166 25.85 6.51 -16.45
C GLY A 166 26.43 7.86 -16.05
N ILE A 167 27.38 8.34 -16.85
CA ILE A 167 28.21 9.50 -16.55
C ILE A 167 27.40 10.74 -16.13
N ASN A 168 26.23 10.97 -16.71
CA ASN A 168 25.43 12.15 -16.40
C ASN A 168 24.89 12.11 -14.96
N PHE A 169 24.42 10.95 -14.48
CA PHE A 169 23.98 10.78 -13.10
C PHE A 169 25.15 10.70 -12.11
N GLU A 170 26.30 10.20 -12.53
CA GLU A 170 27.52 10.25 -11.72
C GLU A 170 27.91 11.70 -11.45
N ARG A 171 27.92 12.56 -12.48
CA ARG A 171 28.25 13.98 -12.36
C ARG A 171 27.23 14.78 -11.55
N THR A 172 25.92 14.49 -11.69
CA THR A 172 24.90 15.14 -10.85
C THR A 172 25.03 14.73 -9.38
N TYR A 173 25.35 13.46 -9.09
CA TYR A 173 25.62 12.98 -7.75
C TYR A 173 26.85 13.66 -7.13
N ASP A 174 27.99 13.65 -7.84
CA ASP A 174 29.24 14.26 -7.38
C ASP A 174 29.03 15.74 -7.03
N TRP A 175 28.27 16.45 -7.89
CA TRP A 175 27.95 17.84 -7.64
C TRP A 175 27.06 18.02 -6.41
N LEU A 176 25.97 17.28 -6.29
CA LEU A 176 25.10 17.33 -5.11
C LEU A 176 25.88 17.07 -3.83
N LYS A 177 26.75 16.06 -3.80
CA LYS A 177 27.61 15.76 -2.64
C LYS A 177 28.67 16.83 -2.39
N SER A 178 29.02 17.65 -3.38
CA SER A 178 29.93 18.77 -3.19
C SER A 178 29.28 19.95 -2.44
N VAL A 179 28.00 20.22 -2.70
CA VAL A 179 27.25 21.36 -2.12
C VAL A 179 26.34 20.98 -0.94
N GLU A 180 25.91 19.72 -0.88
CA GLU A 180 25.02 19.19 0.18
C GLU A 180 25.79 18.20 1.05
N LYS A 181 25.93 18.54 2.35
CA LYS A 181 26.69 17.69 3.29
C LYS A 181 25.82 16.86 4.24
N GLY A 182 24.53 17.18 4.32
CA GLY A 182 23.63 16.55 5.26
C GLY A 182 22.72 15.50 4.61
N ARG A 183 21.86 15.95 3.72
CA ARG A 183 20.79 15.12 3.15
C ARG A 183 21.32 14.04 2.22
N PRO A 184 20.81 12.80 2.33
CA PRO A 184 21.12 11.72 1.39
C PRO A 184 20.65 12.04 -0.04
N VAL A 185 21.33 11.42 -1.00
CA VAL A 185 20.97 11.44 -2.42
C VAL A 185 20.56 10.03 -2.83
N GLN A 186 19.41 9.89 -3.50
CA GLN A 186 18.93 8.60 -4.03
C GLN A 186 18.80 8.63 -5.54
N TYR A 187 18.96 7.45 -6.17
CA TYR A 187 18.59 7.18 -7.54
C TYR A 187 18.40 5.68 -7.78
N GLU A 188 17.22 5.28 -8.28
CA GLU A 188 16.84 3.87 -8.35
C GLU A 188 17.67 3.06 -9.36
N ARG A 189 18.08 3.67 -10.50
CA ARG A 189 18.91 3.01 -11.51
C ARG A 189 20.40 2.99 -11.17
N ALA A 190 20.83 3.70 -10.15
CA ALA A 190 22.18 3.54 -9.61
C ALA A 190 22.35 2.20 -8.90
N GLU A 191 21.26 1.58 -8.44
CA GLU A 191 21.29 0.29 -7.71
C GLU A 191 22.28 0.31 -6.53
N LEU A 192 23.41 -0.40 -6.64
CA LEU A 192 24.50 -0.40 -5.65
C LEU A 192 25.75 0.30 -6.16
N ASN A 193 25.69 1.03 -7.29
CA ASN A 193 26.78 1.88 -7.73
C ASN A 193 27.01 3.03 -6.74
N TYR A 194 28.16 3.69 -6.83
CA TYR A 194 28.57 4.69 -5.84
C TYR A 194 27.68 5.93 -5.82
N ASN A 195 26.99 6.23 -6.91
CA ASN A 195 26.21 7.45 -7.11
C ASN A 195 24.78 7.39 -6.55
N THR A 196 24.63 6.75 -5.39
CA THR A 196 23.42 6.79 -4.55
C THR A 196 23.79 6.47 -3.11
N ASP A 197 23.19 7.15 -2.14
CA ASP A 197 23.38 6.88 -0.71
C ASP A 197 22.38 5.82 -0.18
N ILE A 198 21.28 5.60 -0.92
CA ILE A 198 20.19 4.69 -0.54
C ILE A 198 20.08 3.60 -1.61
N TYR A 199 19.92 2.35 -1.21
CA TYR A 199 19.49 1.30 -2.12
C TYR A 199 18.01 1.47 -2.41
N CYS A 200 17.73 2.35 -3.36
CA CYS A 200 16.40 2.76 -3.76
C CYS A 200 15.94 1.90 -4.93
N ARG A 201 14.82 1.18 -4.78
CA ARG A 201 14.32 0.27 -5.82
C ARG A 201 12.82 0.48 -6.04
N MET A 202 12.32 -0.08 -7.16
CA MET A 202 10.90 -0.10 -7.50
C MET A 202 10.37 -1.52 -7.46
N TYR A 203 9.16 -1.71 -6.89
CA TYR A 203 8.35 -2.94 -6.97
C TYR A 203 9.09 -4.23 -6.61
N ARG A 204 10.06 -4.16 -5.67
CA ARG A 204 10.72 -5.36 -5.18
C ARG A 204 9.78 -6.15 -4.28
N SER A 205 9.78 -7.47 -4.46
CA SER A 205 9.00 -8.37 -3.62
C SER A 205 9.56 -8.43 -2.18
N VAL A 206 8.74 -8.87 -1.26
CA VAL A 206 9.12 -9.11 0.15
C VAL A 206 10.36 -10.01 0.24
N ASP A 207 10.44 -11.07 -0.58
CA ASP A 207 11.59 -11.98 -0.59
C ASP A 207 12.87 -11.32 -1.10
N GLU A 208 12.79 -10.46 -2.12
CA GLU A 208 13.95 -9.69 -2.60
C GLU A 208 14.45 -8.69 -1.56
N ILE A 209 13.55 -8.07 -0.78
CA ILE A 209 13.92 -7.19 0.33
C ILE A 209 14.64 -7.98 1.42
N LYS A 210 14.06 -9.10 1.86
CA LYS A 210 14.69 -10.01 2.83
C LYS A 210 16.06 -10.51 2.35
N ALA A 211 16.18 -10.84 1.08
CA ALA A 211 17.45 -11.27 0.49
C ALA A 211 18.51 -10.14 0.48
N TYR A 212 18.10 -8.89 0.37
CA TYR A 212 19.04 -7.77 0.48
C TYR A 212 19.49 -7.55 1.92
N VAL A 213 18.54 -7.37 2.85
CA VAL A 213 18.86 -7.06 4.26
C VAL A 213 19.54 -8.22 5.00
N GLY A 214 19.40 -9.44 4.52
CA GLY A 214 20.08 -10.63 5.03
C GLY A 214 21.57 -10.74 4.65
N LYS A 215 22.09 -9.84 3.80
CA LYS A 215 23.52 -9.83 3.43
C LYS A 215 24.36 -9.22 4.54
N LYS A 216 25.59 -9.75 4.74
CA LYS A 216 26.48 -9.30 5.83
C LYS A 216 27.12 -7.93 5.61
N ASP A 217 27.31 -7.51 4.36
CA ASP A 217 28.14 -6.34 4.00
C ASP A 217 27.30 -5.18 3.47
N ILE A 218 26.04 -5.06 3.91
CA ILE A 218 25.21 -3.94 3.54
C ILE A 218 25.51 -2.72 4.43
N TYR A 219 25.57 -1.54 3.81
CA TYR A 219 25.81 -0.27 4.50
C TYR A 219 24.84 0.83 4.11
N ARG A 220 23.92 0.53 3.16
CA ARG A 220 22.89 1.47 2.69
C ARG A 220 21.51 1.02 3.16
N PRO A 221 20.66 1.95 3.60
CA PRO A 221 19.27 1.62 3.87
C PRO A 221 18.56 1.23 2.58
N PHE A 222 17.59 0.33 2.70
CA PHE A 222 16.67 -0.04 1.63
C PHE A 222 15.38 0.78 1.75
N ILE A 223 15.04 1.55 0.71
CA ILE A 223 13.80 2.32 0.64
C ILE A 223 13.20 2.11 -0.76
N LEU A 224 11.94 1.72 -0.84
CA LEU A 224 11.23 1.61 -2.11
C LEU A 224 10.76 3.00 -2.57
N CYS A 225 11.28 3.50 -3.69
CA CYS A 225 10.74 4.75 -4.26
C CYS A 225 9.37 4.55 -4.89
N GLU A 226 9.05 3.31 -5.29
CA GLU A 226 7.72 2.92 -5.77
C GLU A 226 7.39 1.49 -5.36
N TYR A 227 6.17 1.28 -4.84
CA TYR A 227 5.62 -0.05 -4.57
C TYR A 227 4.08 -0.01 -4.53
N LEU A 228 3.45 -1.18 -4.44
CA LEU A 228 2.00 -1.34 -4.26
C LEU A 228 1.15 -0.59 -5.30
N HIS A 229 1.53 -0.64 -6.58
CA HIS A 229 0.83 0.04 -7.67
C HIS A 229 -0.69 0.09 -7.48
N ALA A 230 -1.22 1.28 -7.10
CA ALA A 230 -2.56 1.48 -6.55
C ALA A 230 -3.66 1.54 -7.63
N MET A 231 -3.50 0.80 -8.71
CA MET A 231 -4.42 0.78 -9.84
C MET A 231 -5.61 -0.16 -9.62
N GLY A 232 -6.82 0.37 -9.58
CA GLY A 232 -8.04 -0.40 -9.45
C GLY A 232 -8.10 -1.18 -8.13
N ASN A 233 -8.48 -2.46 -8.15
CA ASN A 233 -8.42 -3.34 -6.97
C ASN A 233 -6.97 -3.77 -6.72
N SER A 234 -6.30 -3.12 -5.79
CA SER A 234 -4.84 -3.14 -5.63
C SER A 234 -4.40 -2.99 -4.18
N CYS A 235 -3.10 -2.77 -3.95
CA CYS A 235 -2.44 -2.61 -2.65
C CYS A 235 -2.55 -3.83 -1.72
N GLY A 236 -2.87 -5.01 -2.25
CA GLY A 236 -2.82 -6.25 -1.49
C GLY A 236 -1.38 -6.63 -1.12
N GLY A 237 -1.22 -7.33 0.02
CA GLY A 237 0.09 -7.73 0.52
C GLY A 237 0.87 -6.62 1.24
N MET A 238 0.26 -5.46 1.50
CA MET A 238 0.91 -4.35 2.19
C MET A 238 1.37 -4.73 3.60
N LYS A 239 0.59 -5.54 4.30
CA LYS A 239 0.94 -6.03 5.63
C LYS A 239 2.27 -6.79 5.63
N GLU A 240 2.49 -7.67 4.65
CA GLU A 240 3.70 -8.49 4.53
C GLU A 240 4.95 -7.63 4.29
N TYR A 241 4.84 -6.54 3.53
CA TYR A 241 5.91 -5.56 3.39
C TYR A 241 6.22 -4.89 4.73
N TRP A 242 5.18 -4.47 5.47
CA TRP A 242 5.36 -3.75 6.72
C TRP A 242 5.85 -4.65 7.86
N GLU A 243 5.54 -5.94 7.84
CA GLU A 243 6.17 -6.91 8.74
C GLU A 243 7.70 -6.96 8.54
N VAL A 244 8.19 -6.76 7.31
CA VAL A 244 9.64 -6.66 7.06
C VAL A 244 10.19 -5.31 7.52
N PHE A 245 9.56 -4.21 7.14
CA PHE A 245 10.04 -2.86 7.48
C PHE A 245 10.07 -2.60 9.00
N GLU A 246 9.19 -3.21 9.77
CA GLU A 246 9.14 -3.08 11.22
C GLU A 246 10.15 -3.98 11.95
N ASN A 247 10.62 -5.06 11.31
CA ASN A 247 11.52 -6.04 11.94
C ASN A 247 12.95 -6.01 11.39
N GLU A 248 13.19 -5.41 10.23
CA GLU A 248 14.50 -5.35 9.59
C GLU A 248 15.01 -3.89 9.57
N PRO A 249 15.95 -3.53 10.46
CA PRO A 249 16.34 -2.12 10.69
C PRO A 249 16.82 -1.36 9.46
N MET A 250 17.34 -2.05 8.45
CA MET A 250 17.82 -1.42 7.22
C MET A 250 16.79 -1.39 6.10
N ALA A 251 15.60 -1.98 6.29
CA ALA A 251 14.46 -1.86 5.41
C ALA A 251 13.51 -0.78 5.95
N GLN A 252 13.49 0.40 5.36
CA GLN A 252 12.86 1.57 5.96
C GLN A 252 11.63 2.08 5.21
N GLY A 253 10.83 1.18 4.65
CA GLY A 253 9.56 1.52 4.01
C GLY A 253 9.69 1.95 2.56
N GLY A 254 8.82 2.87 2.13
CA GLY A 254 8.79 3.34 0.74
C GLY A 254 7.59 4.22 0.41
N CYS A 255 7.51 4.63 -0.87
CA CYS A 255 6.45 5.48 -1.40
C CYS A 255 5.51 4.67 -2.30
N ILE A 256 4.23 4.61 -1.96
CA ILE A 256 3.21 3.94 -2.78
C ILE A 256 3.08 4.66 -4.12
N TRP A 257 2.95 3.94 -5.21
CA TRP A 257 2.60 4.46 -6.51
C TRP A 257 1.10 4.35 -6.73
N ASP A 258 0.30 5.46 -6.80
CA ASP A 258 0.71 6.78 -6.37
C ASP A 258 -0.44 7.46 -5.58
N TRP A 259 -0.39 8.78 -5.40
CA TRP A 259 -1.36 9.51 -4.58
C TRP A 259 -2.69 9.73 -5.29
N VAL A 260 -2.67 10.20 -6.54
CA VAL A 260 -3.87 10.70 -7.22
C VAL A 260 -4.03 10.10 -8.61
N ASP A 261 -5.23 9.62 -8.95
CA ASP A 261 -5.56 9.26 -10.33
C ASP A 261 -5.33 10.44 -11.26
N GLN A 262 -4.55 10.24 -12.35
CA GLN A 262 -4.33 11.25 -13.38
C GLN A 262 -5.46 11.18 -14.43
N ASN A 263 -6.70 11.22 -13.98
CA ASN A 263 -7.90 11.19 -14.79
C ASN A 263 -8.50 12.58 -14.94
N PHE A 264 -9.24 12.81 -16.05
CA PHE A 264 -10.03 14.00 -16.29
C PHE A 264 -11.51 13.70 -16.03
N ARG A 265 -12.27 14.72 -15.67
CA ARG A 265 -13.70 14.62 -15.46
C ARG A 265 -14.45 15.27 -16.62
N GLU A 266 -15.25 14.49 -17.32
CA GLU A 266 -16.08 14.94 -18.44
C GLU A 266 -17.56 14.73 -18.13
N ILE A 267 -18.43 15.40 -18.90
CA ILE A 267 -19.87 15.28 -18.79
C ILE A 267 -20.39 14.83 -20.15
N ASP A 268 -21.20 13.76 -20.19
CA ASP A 268 -21.82 13.27 -21.41
C ASP A 268 -23.02 14.14 -21.83
N LYS A 269 -23.59 13.83 -22.99
CA LYS A 269 -24.75 14.53 -23.56
C LYS A 269 -26.02 14.50 -22.69
N ASP A 270 -26.08 13.54 -21.75
CA ASP A 270 -27.21 13.36 -20.84
C ASP A 270 -26.95 14.02 -19.46
N GLY A 271 -25.85 14.80 -19.34
CA GLY A 271 -25.45 15.51 -18.13
C GLY A 271 -24.79 14.62 -17.07
N LYS A 272 -24.48 13.38 -17.39
CA LYS A 272 -23.81 12.44 -16.48
C LYS A 272 -22.30 12.60 -16.59
N TRP A 273 -21.62 12.78 -15.47
CA TRP A 273 -20.16 12.84 -15.42
C TRP A 273 -19.52 11.44 -15.50
N TYR A 274 -18.33 11.38 -16.07
CA TYR A 274 -17.51 10.17 -16.17
C TYR A 274 -16.03 10.53 -16.20
N TRP A 275 -15.18 9.52 -15.94
CA TRP A 275 -13.73 9.69 -15.96
C TRP A 275 -13.17 9.35 -17.34
N THR A 276 -12.18 10.14 -17.77
CA THR A 276 -11.42 9.95 -19.00
C THR A 276 -9.91 10.00 -18.70
N TYR A 277 -9.10 9.66 -19.68
CA TYR A 277 -7.64 9.73 -19.64
C TYR A 277 -7.08 10.16 -20.99
N GLY A 278 -5.75 10.40 -21.11
CA GLY A 278 -5.12 10.95 -22.32
C GLY A 278 -5.41 10.18 -23.61
N GLY A 279 -5.64 8.86 -23.53
CA GLY A 279 -5.99 8.02 -24.68
C GLY A 279 -7.40 8.23 -25.26
N ASP A 280 -8.27 8.93 -24.52
CA ASP A 280 -9.62 9.27 -24.97
C ASP A 280 -9.66 10.53 -25.86
N TYR A 281 -8.52 11.22 -26.00
CA TYR A 281 -8.39 12.48 -26.72
C TYR A 281 -7.45 12.34 -27.92
N GLY A 282 -7.68 13.18 -28.93
CA GLY A 282 -6.88 13.21 -30.15
C GLY A 282 -7.42 12.30 -31.25
N PRO A 283 -6.67 12.13 -32.35
CA PRO A 283 -7.09 11.31 -33.49
C PRO A 283 -7.11 9.81 -33.13
N GLU A 284 -7.95 9.05 -33.84
CA GLU A 284 -8.01 7.60 -33.71
C GLU A 284 -6.62 6.97 -33.92
N GLY A 285 -6.25 6.01 -33.06
CA GLY A 285 -4.97 5.31 -33.11
C GLY A 285 -3.79 6.06 -32.51
N ILE A 286 -4.02 7.19 -31.82
CA ILE A 286 -2.94 7.88 -31.06
C ILE A 286 -2.33 6.92 -30.03
N PRO A 287 -0.99 6.84 -29.90
CA PRO A 287 -0.35 6.01 -28.90
C PRO A 287 -0.80 6.41 -27.48
N SER A 288 -1.22 5.42 -26.69
CA SER A 288 -1.68 5.61 -25.33
C SER A 288 -1.36 4.40 -24.47
N PHE A 289 -1.11 4.62 -23.18
CA PHE A 289 -1.05 3.56 -22.17
C PHE A 289 -2.44 3.19 -21.59
N GLY A 290 -3.51 3.71 -22.19
CA GLY A 290 -4.88 3.47 -21.73
C GLY A 290 -5.11 4.04 -20.33
N ASN A 291 -5.89 3.34 -19.52
CA ASN A 291 -6.24 3.72 -18.15
C ASN A 291 -5.08 3.57 -17.13
N PHE A 292 -3.83 3.40 -17.58
CA PHE A 292 -2.69 3.13 -16.69
C PHE A 292 -2.42 4.25 -15.68
N CYS A 293 -2.86 5.44 -15.95
CA CYS A 293 -2.75 6.61 -15.07
C CYS A 293 -3.84 6.68 -13.98
N GLY A 294 -4.83 5.77 -13.99
CA GLY A 294 -5.82 5.62 -12.92
C GLY A 294 -5.28 4.73 -11.80
N ASN A 295 -4.29 5.20 -11.06
CA ASN A 295 -3.47 4.42 -10.12
C ASN A 295 -3.28 5.11 -8.77
N GLY A 296 -4.17 6.05 -8.41
CA GLY A 296 -4.11 6.81 -7.17
C GLY A 296 -4.69 6.11 -5.94
N LEU A 297 -4.24 6.54 -4.77
CA LEU A 297 -4.88 6.25 -3.48
C LEU A 297 -6.19 7.05 -3.32
N VAL A 298 -6.29 8.18 -4.05
CA VAL A 298 -7.49 8.99 -4.20
C VAL A 298 -7.78 9.23 -5.68
N ASN A 299 -9.03 9.48 -6.02
CA ASN A 299 -9.38 9.89 -7.37
C ASN A 299 -8.98 11.37 -7.66
N ALA A 300 -9.15 11.84 -8.89
CA ALA A 300 -8.71 13.18 -9.30
C ALA A 300 -9.44 14.33 -8.59
N VAL A 301 -10.55 14.09 -7.88
CA VAL A 301 -11.25 15.05 -6.99
C VAL A 301 -10.99 14.80 -5.51
N ARG A 302 -10.01 13.94 -5.17
CA ARG A 302 -9.54 13.61 -3.81
C ARG A 302 -10.52 12.80 -2.97
N GLU A 303 -11.44 12.07 -3.59
CA GLU A 303 -12.22 11.06 -2.87
C GLU A 303 -11.35 9.80 -2.65
N PRO A 304 -11.26 9.29 -1.41
CA PRO A 304 -10.46 8.11 -1.09
C PRO A 304 -10.93 6.86 -1.81
N HIS A 305 -9.99 6.11 -2.38
CA HIS A 305 -10.25 4.74 -2.80
C HIS A 305 -10.21 3.77 -1.61
N PRO A 306 -10.87 2.59 -1.67
CA PRO A 306 -10.94 1.66 -0.55
C PRO A 306 -9.57 1.26 0.02
N HIS A 307 -8.56 1.12 -0.83
CA HIS A 307 -7.21 0.74 -0.39
C HIS A 307 -6.48 1.82 0.44
N LEU A 308 -6.94 3.09 0.42
CA LEU A 308 -6.41 4.10 1.32
C LEU A 308 -6.75 3.82 2.80
N LEU A 309 -7.85 3.11 3.07
CA LEU A 309 -8.19 2.65 4.43
C LEU A 309 -7.19 1.58 4.92
N GLU A 310 -6.75 0.68 4.04
CA GLU A 310 -5.69 -0.28 4.36
C GLU A 310 -4.37 0.44 4.65
N VAL A 311 -4.02 1.45 3.85
CA VAL A 311 -2.83 2.30 4.09
C VAL A 311 -2.92 2.95 5.46
N LYS A 312 -4.05 3.56 5.84
CA LYS A 312 -4.27 4.14 7.17
C LYS A 312 -4.00 3.13 8.28
N LYS A 313 -4.54 1.92 8.13
CA LYS A 313 -4.37 0.85 9.13
C LYS A 313 -2.92 0.39 9.26
N ILE A 314 -2.25 0.15 8.16
CA ILE A 314 -0.88 -0.37 8.17
C ILE A 314 0.11 0.71 8.62
N TYR A 315 -0.09 1.97 8.22
CA TYR A 315 0.77 3.11 8.57
C TYR A 315 0.56 3.67 9.98
N GLN A 316 -0.45 3.20 10.72
CA GLN A 316 -0.69 3.71 12.09
C GLN A 316 0.54 3.56 12.98
N ASN A 317 0.76 4.56 13.85
CA ASN A 317 1.92 4.62 14.75
C ASN A 317 1.65 4.00 16.12
N ILE A 318 0.43 3.58 16.42
CA ILE A 318 0.07 2.93 17.68
C ILE A 318 -0.46 1.56 17.32
N LYS A 319 0.17 0.51 17.83
CA LYS A 319 -0.23 -0.87 17.58
C LYS A 319 -0.35 -1.62 18.89
N ALA A 320 -1.39 -2.41 19.02
CA ALA A 320 -1.62 -3.20 20.21
C ALA A 320 -1.62 -4.71 19.92
N THR A 321 -1.31 -5.49 20.96
CA THR A 321 -1.52 -6.94 20.99
C THR A 321 -2.24 -7.28 22.29
N LEU A 322 -3.20 -8.22 22.22
CA LEU A 322 -3.95 -8.66 23.39
C LEU A 322 -3.14 -9.72 24.14
N SER A 323 -2.62 -9.38 25.33
CA SER A 323 -1.79 -10.27 26.15
C SER A 323 -2.60 -11.08 27.18
N ASP A 324 -3.69 -10.54 27.72
CA ASP A 324 -4.61 -11.25 28.62
C ASP A 324 -6.08 -10.90 28.30
N ARG A 325 -6.80 -11.87 27.77
CA ARG A 325 -8.23 -11.72 27.42
C ARG A 325 -9.13 -11.53 28.64
N LYS A 326 -8.81 -12.17 29.76
CA LYS A 326 -9.66 -12.17 30.97
C LYS A 326 -9.63 -10.80 31.66
N ASN A 327 -8.46 -10.22 31.76
CA ASN A 327 -8.25 -8.94 32.42
C ASN A 327 -8.17 -7.77 31.41
N LEU A 328 -8.46 -8.00 30.13
CA LEU A 328 -8.34 -7.04 29.03
C LEU A 328 -6.97 -6.32 29.08
N LYS A 329 -5.90 -7.10 29.21
CA LYS A 329 -4.54 -6.54 29.20
C LYS A 329 -4.02 -6.50 27.77
N VAL A 330 -3.59 -5.34 27.33
CA VAL A 330 -3.01 -5.09 26.02
C VAL A 330 -1.56 -4.60 26.15
N CYS A 331 -0.70 -5.08 25.27
CA CYS A 331 0.64 -4.59 25.11
C CYS A 331 0.64 -3.59 23.94
N ILE A 332 0.95 -2.33 24.22
CA ILE A 332 0.88 -1.22 23.26
C ILE A 332 2.30 -0.85 22.85
N LYS A 333 2.57 -0.85 21.55
CA LYS A 333 3.81 -0.37 20.94
C LYS A 333 3.59 1.03 20.38
N ASN A 334 4.44 1.98 20.81
CA ASN A 334 4.53 3.30 20.21
C ASN A 334 5.54 3.27 19.05
N TRP A 335 5.05 3.50 17.83
CA TRP A 335 5.84 3.60 16.60
C TRP A 335 6.05 5.05 16.15
N TYR A 336 5.65 6.03 16.94
CA TYR A 336 6.06 7.41 16.69
C TYR A 336 7.56 7.55 16.93
N ASP A 337 8.19 8.45 16.17
CA ASP A 337 9.61 8.71 16.26
C ASP A 337 9.93 9.79 17.32
N PHE A 338 8.98 10.70 17.58
CA PHE A 338 9.18 11.88 18.44
C PHE A 338 8.03 12.14 19.39
N SER A 339 6.84 11.54 19.21
CA SER A 339 5.63 11.81 20.00
C SER A 339 5.42 10.76 21.08
N ASN A 340 5.19 11.21 22.31
CA ASN A 340 4.74 10.35 23.42
C ASN A 340 3.24 10.07 23.30
N LEU A 341 2.78 8.89 23.70
CA LEU A 341 1.35 8.53 23.66
C LEU A 341 0.50 9.32 24.66
N ASN A 342 1.09 10.07 25.60
CA ASN A 342 0.36 10.98 26.46
C ASN A 342 -0.30 12.15 25.71
N GLU A 343 0.06 12.39 24.45
CA GLU A 343 -0.64 13.32 23.55
C GLU A 343 -1.97 12.78 23.02
N TYR A 344 -2.27 11.50 23.27
CA TYR A 344 -3.41 10.78 22.72
C TYR A 344 -4.31 10.24 23.84
N ILE A 345 -5.56 9.95 23.49
CA ILE A 345 -6.52 9.26 24.35
C ILE A 345 -6.88 7.91 23.75
N LEU A 346 -6.78 6.85 24.55
CA LEU A 346 -7.28 5.54 24.22
C LEU A 346 -8.74 5.43 24.64
N ARG A 347 -9.63 5.17 23.69
CA ARG A 347 -11.01 4.73 23.94
C ARG A 347 -11.09 3.25 23.63
N TRP A 348 -11.80 2.51 24.46
CA TRP A 348 -11.99 1.08 24.23
C TRP A 348 -13.43 0.68 24.53
N ASN A 349 -13.91 -0.33 23.85
CA ASN A 349 -15.17 -0.98 24.15
C ASN A 349 -15.11 -2.47 23.86
N VAL A 350 -16.00 -3.22 24.55
CA VAL A 350 -16.27 -4.62 24.24
C VAL A 350 -17.69 -4.70 23.66
N LYS A 351 -17.82 -5.26 22.46
CA LYS A 351 -19.09 -5.43 21.76
C LYS A 351 -19.40 -6.91 21.54
N GLY A 352 -20.66 -7.28 21.69
CA GLY A 352 -21.19 -8.56 21.26
C GLY A 352 -21.43 -8.63 19.75
N GLU A 353 -21.80 -9.81 19.25
CA GLU A 353 -22.09 -10.05 17.82
C GLU A 353 -23.24 -9.21 17.26
N ASP A 354 -24.16 -8.76 18.11
CA ASP A 354 -25.28 -7.89 17.76
C ASP A 354 -24.96 -6.40 17.85
N GLY A 355 -23.70 -6.04 18.17
CA GLY A 355 -23.25 -4.67 18.35
C GLY A 355 -23.51 -4.09 19.75
N THR A 356 -24.15 -4.83 20.66
CA THR A 356 -24.39 -4.38 22.05
C THR A 356 -23.07 -4.12 22.75
N VAL A 357 -22.94 -2.93 23.37
CA VAL A 357 -21.78 -2.57 24.19
C VAL A 357 -21.88 -3.24 25.55
N LEU A 358 -20.93 -4.12 25.87
CA LEU A 358 -20.86 -4.90 27.10
C LEU A 358 -19.99 -4.21 28.17
N ALA A 359 -19.01 -3.45 27.75
CA ALA A 359 -18.13 -2.62 28.58
C ALA A 359 -17.45 -1.56 27.71
N GLU A 360 -17.10 -0.44 28.30
CA GLU A 360 -16.34 0.61 27.62
C GLU A 360 -15.55 1.46 28.62
N GLY A 361 -14.62 2.26 28.13
CA GLY A 361 -13.86 3.18 28.94
C GLY A 361 -12.81 3.95 28.15
N THR A 362 -12.09 4.79 28.88
CA THR A 362 -10.96 5.56 28.36
C THR A 362 -9.71 5.34 29.20
N LYS A 363 -8.54 5.50 28.60
CA LYS A 363 -7.25 5.44 29.29
C LYS A 363 -6.31 6.52 28.73
N GLU A 364 -5.60 7.16 29.63
CA GLU A 364 -4.39 7.88 29.29
C GLU A 364 -3.20 6.91 29.36
N VAL A 365 -2.34 7.00 28.39
CA VAL A 365 -1.18 6.10 28.26
C VAL A 365 0.05 6.96 28.10
N ASP A 366 1.01 6.77 28.97
CA ASP A 366 2.33 7.36 28.88
C ASP A 366 3.28 6.31 28.31
N CYS A 367 3.76 6.53 27.08
CA CYS A 367 4.65 5.60 26.39
C CYS A 367 5.56 6.41 25.46
N GLU A 368 6.84 6.43 25.77
CA GLU A 368 7.86 7.12 24.99
C GLU A 368 7.95 6.59 23.55
N PRO A 369 8.47 7.38 22.59
CA PRO A 369 8.75 6.94 21.25
C PRO A 369 9.53 5.61 21.21
N HIS A 370 9.13 4.71 20.34
CA HIS A 370 9.69 3.36 20.17
C HIS A 370 9.57 2.43 21.40
N ALA A 371 8.99 2.90 22.52
CA ALA A 371 8.78 2.06 23.71
C ALA A 371 7.54 1.14 23.56
N THR A 372 7.40 0.27 24.54
CA THR A 372 6.25 -0.62 24.67
C THR A 372 5.76 -0.57 26.11
N VAL A 373 4.44 -0.54 26.30
CA VAL A 373 3.82 -0.50 27.63
C VAL A 373 2.64 -1.48 27.71
N ASP A 374 2.50 -2.12 28.85
CA ASP A 374 1.37 -2.96 29.18
C ASP A 374 0.25 -2.14 29.86
N VAL A 375 -0.95 -2.19 29.33
CA VAL A 375 -2.12 -1.48 29.84
C VAL A 375 -3.25 -2.46 30.17
N THR A 376 -3.73 -2.41 31.41
CA THR A 376 -4.94 -3.13 31.81
C THR A 376 -6.14 -2.21 31.66
N LEU A 377 -7.09 -2.58 30.81
CA LEU A 377 -8.27 -1.77 30.51
C LEU A 377 -9.36 -1.99 31.56
N GLY A 378 -9.49 -3.21 32.08
CA GLY A 378 -10.47 -3.59 33.07
C GLY A 378 -10.80 -5.08 32.98
N ALA A 379 -11.75 -5.54 33.75
CA ALA A 379 -12.29 -6.88 33.63
C ALA A 379 -13.70 -6.83 33.04
N VAL A 380 -14.01 -7.73 32.11
CA VAL A 380 -15.36 -7.87 31.57
C VAL A 380 -15.87 -9.29 31.85
N LYS A 381 -17.09 -9.40 32.36
CA LYS A 381 -17.80 -10.66 32.47
C LYS A 381 -18.75 -10.78 31.28
N LEU A 382 -18.40 -11.63 30.34
CA LEU A 382 -19.25 -11.89 29.17
C LEU A 382 -20.49 -12.68 29.61
N PRO A 383 -21.72 -12.27 29.26
CA PRO A 383 -22.90 -13.03 29.46
C PRO A 383 -22.85 -14.40 28.75
N ASN A 384 -23.40 -15.43 29.32
CA ASN A 384 -23.46 -16.78 28.71
C ASN A 384 -24.23 -16.81 27.37
N THR A 385 -25.08 -15.83 27.14
CA THR A 385 -25.83 -15.64 25.89
C THR A 385 -25.02 -15.10 24.75
N VAL A 386 -23.86 -14.45 25.03
CA VAL A 386 -22.97 -13.87 24.03
C VAL A 386 -22.06 -14.96 23.45
N ARG A 387 -22.20 -15.20 22.16
CA ARG A 387 -21.41 -16.19 21.42
C ARG A 387 -20.11 -15.63 20.91
N GLU A 388 -20.13 -14.39 20.46
CA GLU A 388 -18.95 -13.66 19.96
C GLU A 388 -18.84 -12.31 20.66
N ALA A 389 -17.63 -11.95 21.05
CA ALA A 389 -17.33 -10.66 21.65
C ALA A 389 -15.99 -10.14 21.16
N TYR A 390 -15.93 -8.84 20.93
CA TYR A 390 -14.76 -8.15 20.35
C TYR A 390 -14.35 -6.99 21.25
N LEU A 391 -13.05 -6.94 21.59
CA LEU A 391 -12.43 -5.74 22.16
C LEU A 391 -11.99 -4.82 21.02
N ASN A 392 -12.49 -3.62 21.00
CA ASN A 392 -12.08 -2.56 20.07
C ASN A 392 -11.28 -1.51 20.82
N LEU A 393 -10.17 -1.10 20.24
CA LEU A 393 -9.33 0.01 20.68
C LEU A 393 -9.38 1.10 19.63
N SER A 394 -9.49 2.36 20.05
CA SER A 394 -9.52 3.54 19.19
C SER A 394 -8.70 4.66 19.82
N TRP A 395 -7.85 5.28 19.03
CA TRP A 395 -6.97 6.37 19.48
C TRP A 395 -7.27 7.64 18.72
N SER A 396 -7.36 8.75 19.44
CA SER A 396 -7.44 10.08 18.86
C SER A 396 -6.54 11.05 19.62
N ARG A 397 -6.24 12.20 19.04
CA ARG A 397 -5.46 13.23 19.72
C ARG A 397 -6.26 13.87 20.87
N LYS A 398 -5.57 14.27 21.95
CA LYS A 398 -6.15 15.08 23.02
C LYS A 398 -6.40 16.52 22.57
N GLU A 399 -5.51 17.03 21.75
CA GLU A 399 -5.58 18.38 21.20
C GLU A 399 -5.61 18.33 19.67
N ALA A 400 -6.45 19.15 19.06
CA ALA A 400 -6.52 19.26 17.60
C ALA A 400 -5.24 19.90 17.06
N THR A 401 -4.87 19.48 15.87
CA THR A 401 -3.90 20.19 15.02
C THR A 401 -4.66 20.94 13.93
N PRO A 402 -4.03 21.82 13.16
CA PRO A 402 -4.70 22.47 12.03
C PRO A 402 -5.30 21.52 10.99
N LEU A 403 -4.81 20.25 10.92
CA LEU A 403 -5.25 19.26 9.92
C LEU A 403 -5.98 18.05 10.51
N VAL A 404 -5.85 17.80 11.82
CA VAL A 404 -6.40 16.58 12.47
C VAL A 404 -7.18 16.99 13.70
N ASP A 405 -8.49 16.75 13.69
CA ASP A 405 -9.41 17.03 14.78
C ASP A 405 -9.29 16.00 15.92
N THR A 406 -9.80 16.34 17.12
CA THR A 406 -9.73 15.47 18.32
C THR A 406 -10.63 14.24 18.25
N ASP A 407 -11.61 14.21 17.37
CA ASP A 407 -12.50 13.08 17.13
C ASP A 407 -12.00 12.14 16.01
N TRP A 408 -10.95 12.55 15.26
CA TRP A 408 -10.37 11.70 14.23
C TRP A 408 -9.61 10.54 14.84
N GLU A 409 -9.99 9.31 14.43
CA GLU A 409 -9.30 8.08 14.82
C GLU A 409 -7.98 7.93 14.07
N VAL A 410 -6.85 8.11 14.77
CA VAL A 410 -5.49 7.98 14.19
C VAL A 410 -5.00 6.53 14.15
N ALA A 411 -5.49 5.69 15.06
CA ALA A 411 -5.14 4.27 15.12
C ALA A 411 -6.28 3.47 15.76
N TYR A 412 -6.41 2.20 15.38
CA TYR A 412 -7.39 1.28 15.94
C TYR A 412 -6.91 -0.16 15.89
N ASP A 413 -7.39 -0.98 16.83
CA ASP A 413 -7.20 -2.43 16.84
C ASP A 413 -8.48 -3.13 17.31
N GLN A 414 -8.68 -4.37 16.84
CA GLN A 414 -9.79 -5.21 17.27
C GLN A 414 -9.30 -6.62 17.64
N PHE A 415 -9.77 -7.15 18.76
CA PHE A 415 -9.41 -8.48 19.23
C PHE A 415 -10.63 -9.31 19.55
N VAL A 416 -10.63 -10.57 19.14
CA VAL A 416 -11.66 -11.54 19.52
C VAL A 416 -11.47 -11.94 20.98
N LEU A 417 -12.42 -11.63 21.84
CA LEU A 417 -12.46 -12.05 23.26
C LEU A 417 -13.13 -13.39 23.43
N ALA A 418 -14.31 -13.55 22.85
CA ALA A 418 -15.00 -14.81 22.71
C ALA A 418 -15.35 -15.01 21.25
N GLY A 419 -15.01 -16.14 20.70
CA GLY A 419 -15.43 -16.56 19.36
C GLY A 419 -16.26 -17.81 19.47
N ASN A 420 -17.16 -18.01 18.54
CA ASN A 420 -17.89 -19.25 18.43
C ASN A 420 -16.86 -20.38 18.20
N LYS A 421 -16.50 -21.08 19.28
CA LYS A 421 -15.64 -22.27 19.18
C LYS A 421 -16.28 -23.39 18.36
N ASN A 422 -17.54 -23.20 18.00
CA ASN A 422 -18.37 -24.12 17.23
C ASN A 422 -18.47 -23.74 15.74
N THR A 423 -17.42 -23.25 15.11
CA THR A 423 -17.32 -23.30 13.63
C THR A 423 -17.36 -24.75 13.13
N THR A 424 -17.19 -25.72 14.03
CA THR A 424 -17.43 -27.16 13.76
C THR A 424 -18.79 -27.65 14.19
N ALA A 425 -19.56 -26.84 14.89
CA ALA A 425 -20.91 -27.22 15.39
C ALA A 425 -22.02 -26.37 14.74
N TYR A 426 -21.94 -26.12 13.43
CA TYR A 426 -23.19 -26.20 12.72
C TYR A 426 -23.70 -27.65 12.95
N ARG A 427 -24.50 -27.82 13.98
CA ARG A 427 -25.35 -29.00 14.08
C ARG A 427 -26.47 -28.72 13.09
N PRO A 428 -26.48 -29.30 11.90
CA PRO A 428 -27.67 -29.25 11.10
C PRO A 428 -28.75 -29.82 12.00
N GLN A 429 -29.81 -29.05 12.29
CA GLN A 429 -31.11 -29.66 12.63
C GLN A 429 -31.26 -30.77 11.60
N LYS A 430 -31.69 -31.95 12.01
CA LYS A 430 -31.85 -33.11 11.15
C LYS A 430 -32.28 -32.61 9.77
N ALA A 431 -31.30 -32.53 8.85
CA ALA A 431 -31.58 -32.07 7.51
C ALA A 431 -32.61 -33.03 6.98
N GLY A 432 -33.56 -32.55 6.23
CA GLY A 432 -34.45 -33.37 5.50
C GLY A 432 -33.67 -34.37 4.62
N GLU A 433 -34.34 -35.12 3.81
CA GLU A 433 -33.71 -36.09 2.94
C GLU A 433 -32.82 -35.35 1.92
N THR A 434 -31.47 -35.44 2.11
CA THR A 434 -30.49 -34.88 1.19
C THR A 434 -30.08 -35.94 0.19
N ALA A 435 -30.16 -35.62 -1.11
CA ALA A 435 -29.62 -36.45 -2.18
C ALA A 435 -28.73 -35.62 -3.12
N PHE A 436 -27.78 -36.29 -3.79
CA PHE A 436 -26.91 -35.65 -4.77
C PHE A 436 -26.69 -36.57 -5.97
N VAL A 437 -26.40 -35.96 -7.12
CA VAL A 437 -26.06 -36.66 -8.37
C VAL A 437 -24.74 -36.11 -8.93
N VAL A 438 -23.88 -37.02 -9.34
CA VAL A 438 -22.63 -36.73 -10.04
C VAL A 438 -22.80 -37.09 -11.51
N ASP A 439 -22.48 -36.15 -12.39
CA ASP A 439 -22.50 -36.41 -13.84
C ASP A 439 -21.40 -37.41 -14.23
N LYS A 440 -21.76 -38.46 -14.92
CA LYS A 440 -20.86 -39.59 -15.24
C LYS A 440 -19.79 -39.23 -16.28
N ASN A 441 -20.00 -38.18 -17.07
CA ASN A 441 -19.05 -37.77 -18.13
C ASN A 441 -18.07 -36.72 -17.60
N THR A 442 -18.55 -35.78 -16.78
CA THR A 442 -17.77 -34.66 -16.30
C THR A 442 -17.29 -34.82 -14.84
N GLY A 443 -17.96 -35.66 -14.06
CA GLY A 443 -17.68 -35.80 -12.64
C GLY A 443 -18.16 -34.59 -11.79
N ALA A 444 -18.87 -33.65 -12.39
CA ALA A 444 -19.43 -32.49 -11.72
C ALA A 444 -20.59 -32.89 -10.80
N LEU A 445 -20.75 -32.19 -9.69
CA LEU A 445 -21.97 -32.27 -8.90
C LEU A 445 -23.09 -31.60 -9.68
N SER A 446 -23.97 -32.41 -10.29
CA SER A 446 -25.01 -31.95 -11.21
C SER A 446 -26.35 -31.69 -10.55
N SER A 447 -26.61 -32.27 -9.36
CA SER A 447 -27.79 -32.03 -8.56
C SER A 447 -27.45 -32.18 -7.08
N LEU A 448 -28.08 -31.34 -6.26
CA LEU A 448 -28.09 -31.43 -4.80
C LEU A 448 -29.50 -31.06 -4.34
N THR A 449 -30.24 -32.03 -3.79
CA THR A 449 -31.59 -31.79 -3.33
C THR A 449 -31.70 -31.90 -1.83
N LEU A 450 -32.61 -31.12 -1.24
CA LEU A 450 -33.03 -31.19 0.14
C LEU A 450 -34.57 -31.30 0.17
N ASP A 451 -35.10 -32.38 0.72
CA ASP A 451 -36.52 -32.69 0.71
C ASP A 451 -37.15 -32.61 -0.68
N GLY A 452 -36.41 -33.10 -1.70
CA GLY A 452 -36.82 -33.06 -3.09
C GLY A 452 -36.69 -31.72 -3.81
N LYS A 453 -36.27 -30.66 -3.11
CA LYS A 453 -36.05 -29.34 -3.71
C LYS A 453 -34.61 -29.21 -4.21
N GLU A 454 -34.42 -28.90 -5.49
CA GLU A 454 -33.09 -28.64 -6.07
C GLU A 454 -32.46 -27.37 -5.50
N LEU A 455 -31.20 -27.45 -5.10
CA LEU A 455 -30.43 -26.37 -4.51
C LEU A 455 -29.41 -25.77 -5.48
N LEU A 456 -29.07 -26.45 -6.59
CA LEU A 456 -28.11 -25.98 -7.55
C LEU A 456 -28.81 -25.30 -8.73
N ALA A 457 -28.35 -24.10 -9.09
CA ALA A 457 -28.76 -23.43 -10.32
C ALA A 457 -28.04 -23.98 -11.57
N ALA A 458 -26.86 -24.58 -11.37
CA ALA A 458 -26.05 -25.21 -12.42
C ALA A 458 -25.07 -26.21 -11.77
N PRO A 459 -24.52 -27.17 -12.55
CA PRO A 459 -23.49 -28.08 -12.06
C PRO A 459 -22.28 -27.37 -11.47
N ILE A 460 -21.75 -27.88 -10.36
CA ILE A 460 -20.53 -27.37 -9.72
C ILE A 460 -19.32 -28.01 -10.40
N THR A 461 -18.44 -27.16 -10.97
CA THR A 461 -17.21 -27.57 -11.65
C THR A 461 -16.00 -26.87 -11.05
N LEU A 462 -14.80 -27.43 -11.29
CA LEU A 462 -13.54 -26.79 -10.87
C LEU A 462 -13.34 -25.45 -11.57
N SER A 463 -13.01 -24.41 -10.82
CA SER A 463 -12.64 -23.09 -11.33
C SER A 463 -11.20 -22.73 -10.95
N LEU A 464 -10.38 -22.41 -11.95
CA LEU A 464 -8.98 -21.97 -11.78
C LEU A 464 -8.80 -20.51 -12.21
N PHE A 465 -9.88 -19.81 -12.51
CA PHE A 465 -9.88 -18.46 -13.05
C PHE A 465 -10.81 -17.53 -12.27
N ARG A 466 -10.42 -16.26 -12.17
CA ARG A 466 -11.28 -15.16 -11.76
C ARG A 466 -11.12 -14.00 -12.75
N PRO A 467 -12.03 -13.03 -12.81
CA PRO A 467 -11.77 -11.77 -13.50
C PRO A 467 -10.43 -11.18 -13.06
N ALA A 468 -9.64 -10.76 -14.02
CA ALA A 468 -8.33 -10.18 -13.77
C ALA A 468 -8.48 -8.72 -13.31
N THR A 469 -7.67 -8.32 -12.31
CA THR A 469 -7.51 -6.90 -11.97
C THR A 469 -6.62 -6.23 -13.01
N ASP A 470 -6.53 -4.89 -12.98
CA ASP A 470 -5.64 -4.13 -13.85
C ASP A 470 -4.17 -4.56 -13.66
N ASN A 471 -3.74 -4.76 -12.42
CA ASN A 471 -2.40 -5.23 -12.11
C ASN A 471 -2.16 -6.67 -12.58
N ASP A 472 -3.13 -7.58 -12.45
CA ASP A 472 -3.01 -8.94 -13.01
C ASP A 472 -2.78 -8.91 -14.53
N ASN A 473 -3.42 -8.00 -15.26
CA ASN A 473 -3.27 -7.88 -16.70
C ASN A 473 -1.86 -7.41 -17.12
N ARG A 474 -1.17 -6.69 -16.24
CA ARG A 474 0.18 -6.15 -16.47
C ARG A 474 1.29 -7.03 -15.92
N ASP A 475 0.98 -7.86 -14.90
CA ASP A 475 1.95 -8.79 -14.33
C ASP A 475 2.36 -9.86 -15.36
N ARG A 476 3.67 -10.07 -15.49
CA ARG A 476 4.25 -11.12 -16.36
C ARG A 476 3.79 -12.51 -15.96
N ASN A 477 3.51 -12.75 -14.68
CA ASN A 477 3.04 -14.01 -14.11
C ASN A 477 1.52 -14.04 -13.87
N GLY A 478 0.81 -13.00 -14.25
CA GLY A 478 -0.61 -12.80 -14.01
C GLY A 478 -1.52 -13.32 -15.11
N ALA A 479 -2.55 -12.55 -15.41
CA ALA A 479 -3.68 -12.96 -16.28
C ALA A 479 -3.27 -13.41 -17.68
N ARG A 480 -2.16 -12.93 -18.22
CA ARG A 480 -1.63 -13.40 -19.51
C ARG A 480 -1.28 -14.89 -19.48
N LEU A 481 -0.66 -15.37 -18.40
CA LEU A 481 -0.33 -16.79 -18.25
C LEU A 481 -1.59 -17.63 -18.03
N TRP A 482 -2.56 -17.14 -17.26
CA TRP A 482 -3.83 -17.83 -17.04
C TRP A 482 -4.60 -18.04 -18.35
N ARG A 483 -4.69 -16.97 -19.18
CA ARG A 483 -5.33 -17.05 -20.50
C ARG A 483 -4.53 -17.91 -21.49
N LYS A 484 -3.20 -17.83 -21.47
CA LYS A 484 -2.34 -18.68 -22.31
C LYS A 484 -2.55 -20.16 -21.99
N ALA A 485 -2.68 -20.50 -20.71
CA ALA A 485 -2.99 -21.85 -20.26
C ALA A 485 -4.47 -22.25 -20.49
N GLY A 486 -5.35 -21.28 -20.87
CA GLY A 486 -6.77 -21.51 -21.13
C GLY A 486 -7.59 -21.79 -19.86
N LEU A 487 -7.15 -21.27 -18.68
CA LEU A 487 -7.80 -21.52 -17.40
C LEU A 487 -9.17 -20.85 -17.24
N ASN A 488 -9.50 -19.92 -18.12
CA ASN A 488 -10.79 -19.23 -18.17
C ASN A 488 -11.92 -20.03 -18.84
N ASN A 489 -11.60 -21.17 -19.45
CA ASN A 489 -12.56 -22.06 -20.10
C ASN A 489 -12.12 -23.50 -19.89
N LEU A 490 -12.60 -24.10 -18.81
CA LEU A 490 -12.24 -25.46 -18.42
C LEU A 490 -13.39 -26.42 -18.65
N THR A 491 -13.05 -27.65 -19.03
CA THR A 491 -13.93 -28.79 -19.06
C THR A 491 -13.33 -29.93 -18.25
N GLN A 492 -14.19 -30.83 -17.77
CA GLN A 492 -13.81 -32.00 -16.99
C GLN A 492 -14.16 -33.25 -17.78
N LYS A 493 -13.28 -34.26 -17.78
CA LYS A 493 -13.51 -35.56 -18.38
C LYS A 493 -13.19 -36.65 -17.37
N VAL A 494 -14.18 -37.45 -17.03
CA VAL A 494 -14.03 -38.55 -16.06
C VAL A 494 -13.05 -39.59 -16.57
N VAL A 495 -12.10 -39.97 -15.72
CA VAL A 495 -11.18 -41.10 -15.91
C VAL A 495 -11.68 -42.29 -15.10
N SER A 496 -12.16 -42.05 -13.89
CA SER A 496 -12.79 -43.09 -13.07
C SER A 496 -13.86 -42.48 -12.18
N LEU A 497 -14.93 -43.21 -11.95
CA LEU A 497 -16.02 -42.87 -11.04
C LEU A 497 -16.38 -44.12 -10.26
N LYS A 498 -16.39 -43.97 -8.93
CA LYS A 498 -16.89 -44.97 -8.01
C LYS A 498 -18.05 -44.35 -7.22
N GLU A 499 -19.26 -44.90 -7.36
CA GLU A 499 -20.44 -44.47 -6.64
C GLU A 499 -20.81 -45.49 -5.56
N GLU A 500 -21.19 -44.99 -4.38
CA GLU A 500 -21.72 -45.74 -3.27
C GLU A 500 -23.02 -45.07 -2.81
N LYS A 501 -23.76 -45.70 -1.91
CA LYS A 501 -25.09 -45.22 -1.47
C LYS A 501 -25.06 -43.76 -0.97
N THR A 502 -23.97 -43.33 -0.33
CA THR A 502 -23.85 -42.01 0.31
C THR A 502 -22.59 -41.29 -0.09
N SER A 503 -21.84 -41.81 -1.05
CA SER A 503 -20.59 -41.18 -1.50
C SER A 503 -20.32 -41.43 -2.99
N ALA A 504 -19.55 -40.55 -3.58
CA ALA A 504 -18.97 -40.72 -4.91
C ALA A 504 -17.51 -40.22 -4.92
N THR A 505 -16.64 -40.97 -5.56
CA THR A 505 -15.24 -40.59 -5.81
C THR A 505 -14.99 -40.51 -7.28
N VAL A 506 -14.51 -39.37 -7.76
CA VAL A 506 -14.26 -39.06 -9.15
C VAL A 506 -12.80 -38.72 -9.35
N ARG A 507 -12.18 -39.27 -10.38
CA ARG A 507 -10.92 -38.80 -10.95
C ARG A 507 -11.18 -38.29 -12.34
N ALA A 508 -10.80 -37.05 -12.63
CA ALA A 508 -11.06 -36.39 -13.90
C ALA A 508 -9.82 -35.70 -14.47
N GLU A 509 -9.69 -35.74 -15.78
CA GLU A 509 -8.81 -34.84 -16.53
C GLU A 509 -9.46 -33.46 -16.59
N ILE A 510 -8.67 -32.43 -16.33
CA ILE A 510 -9.07 -31.02 -16.50
C ILE A 510 -8.47 -30.56 -17.81
N LEU A 511 -9.34 -30.17 -18.75
CA LEU A 511 -8.96 -29.76 -20.11
C LEU A 511 -9.27 -28.26 -20.27
N ASN A 512 -8.41 -27.54 -20.98
CA ASN A 512 -8.68 -26.15 -21.39
C ASN A 512 -9.57 -26.11 -22.65
N GLY A 513 -10.01 -24.91 -23.05
CA GLY A 513 -10.88 -24.72 -24.23
C GLY A 513 -10.30 -25.18 -25.57
N LYS A 514 -9.02 -25.59 -25.59
CA LYS A 514 -8.36 -26.21 -26.77
C LYS A 514 -8.28 -27.74 -26.66
N GLY A 515 -8.90 -28.32 -25.64
CA GLY A 515 -8.84 -29.75 -25.36
C GLY A 515 -7.50 -30.24 -24.80
N GLN A 516 -6.59 -29.32 -24.40
CA GLN A 516 -5.32 -29.67 -23.81
C GLN A 516 -5.48 -29.91 -22.30
N LYS A 517 -4.91 -30.99 -21.79
CA LYS A 517 -4.94 -31.35 -20.39
C LYS A 517 -4.06 -30.40 -19.58
N VAL A 518 -4.67 -29.68 -18.64
CA VAL A 518 -4.00 -28.75 -17.74
C VAL A 518 -3.75 -29.31 -16.33
N GLY A 519 -4.28 -30.51 -16.06
CA GLY A 519 -4.05 -31.20 -14.80
C GLY A 519 -5.02 -32.36 -14.57
N MET A 520 -4.93 -32.92 -13.36
CA MET A 520 -5.84 -33.94 -12.84
C MET A 520 -6.54 -33.41 -11.62
N ALA A 521 -7.83 -33.75 -11.46
CA ALA A 521 -8.56 -33.46 -10.23
C ALA A 521 -9.20 -34.73 -9.66
N ASP A 522 -9.14 -34.85 -8.35
CA ASP A 522 -9.87 -35.86 -7.59
C ASP A 522 -10.96 -35.16 -6.77
N PHE A 523 -12.21 -35.62 -6.90
CA PHE A 523 -13.36 -35.13 -6.14
C PHE A 523 -13.91 -36.26 -5.28
N VAL A 524 -14.15 -35.96 -4.01
CA VAL A 524 -14.83 -36.86 -3.09
C VAL A 524 -16.07 -36.16 -2.58
N TYR A 525 -17.22 -36.69 -2.92
CA TYR A 525 -18.53 -36.28 -2.45
C TYR A 525 -19.01 -37.30 -1.40
N ALA A 526 -19.39 -36.85 -0.21
CA ALA A 526 -19.87 -37.75 0.84
C ALA A 526 -20.93 -37.10 1.71
N LEU A 527 -22.07 -37.73 1.86
CA LEU A 527 -23.08 -37.37 2.86
C LEU A 527 -22.62 -37.87 4.23
N ASP A 528 -22.61 -36.99 5.21
CA ASP A 528 -22.38 -37.39 6.59
C ASP A 528 -23.68 -37.91 7.23
N LYS A 529 -23.56 -38.41 8.47
CA LYS A 529 -24.69 -38.99 9.23
C LYS A 529 -25.85 -38.00 9.51
N ASN A 530 -25.61 -36.70 9.30
CA ASN A 530 -26.61 -35.65 9.52
C ASN A 530 -27.21 -35.14 8.20
N GLY A 531 -26.83 -35.73 7.05
CA GLY A 531 -27.29 -35.33 5.72
C GLY A 531 -26.52 -34.16 5.12
N ALA A 532 -25.41 -33.71 5.72
CA ALA A 532 -24.59 -32.67 5.12
C ALA A 532 -23.66 -33.28 4.06
N LEU A 533 -23.65 -32.68 2.84
CA LEU A 533 -22.72 -33.06 1.78
C LEU A 533 -21.35 -32.45 2.03
N LYS A 534 -20.34 -33.30 2.18
CA LYS A 534 -18.93 -32.91 2.25
C LYS A 534 -18.32 -33.09 0.86
N VAL A 535 -17.65 -32.05 0.37
CA VAL A 535 -16.91 -32.08 -0.89
C VAL A 535 -15.44 -31.85 -0.58
N ARG A 536 -14.58 -32.75 -1.08
CA ARG A 536 -13.13 -32.57 -1.06
C ARG A 536 -12.63 -32.59 -2.49
N THR A 537 -11.91 -31.55 -2.86
CA THR A 537 -11.27 -31.44 -4.18
C THR A 537 -9.76 -31.38 -4.02
N THR A 538 -9.05 -32.18 -4.80
CA THR A 538 -7.59 -32.13 -4.93
C THR A 538 -7.26 -31.90 -6.39
N PHE A 539 -6.42 -30.91 -6.69
CA PHE A 539 -6.00 -30.60 -8.04
C PHE A 539 -4.47 -30.73 -8.18
N GLN A 540 -4.03 -31.45 -9.19
CA GLN A 540 -2.64 -31.61 -9.57
C GLN A 540 -2.41 -30.94 -10.92
N PRO A 541 -1.84 -29.70 -10.96
CA PRO A 541 -1.58 -29.00 -12.22
C PRO A 541 -0.49 -29.67 -13.03
N ASP A 542 -0.61 -29.61 -14.36
CA ASP A 542 0.51 -29.81 -15.25
C ASP A 542 1.38 -28.53 -15.23
N THR A 543 2.48 -28.58 -14.49
CA THR A 543 3.38 -27.43 -14.31
C THR A 543 4.12 -27.00 -15.57
N ALA A 544 4.11 -27.82 -16.64
CA ALA A 544 4.63 -27.41 -17.94
C ALA A 544 3.71 -26.36 -18.60
N ILE A 545 2.38 -26.45 -18.34
CA ILE A 545 1.35 -25.60 -18.94
C ILE A 545 0.89 -24.53 -17.96
N VAL A 546 0.55 -24.92 -16.73
CA VAL A 546 0.02 -24.05 -15.68
C VAL A 546 1.17 -23.47 -14.86
N LYS A 547 1.68 -22.33 -15.27
CA LYS A 547 2.77 -21.62 -14.59
C LYS A 547 2.28 -20.77 -13.42
N SER A 548 1.00 -20.39 -13.44
CA SER A 548 0.36 -19.55 -12.45
C SER A 548 -1.16 -19.78 -12.51
N MET A 549 -1.84 -19.63 -11.38
CA MET A 549 -3.30 -19.72 -11.26
C MET A 549 -3.85 -18.53 -10.49
N ALA A 550 -5.03 -18.08 -10.88
CA ALA A 550 -5.74 -17.00 -10.18
C ALA A 550 -6.38 -17.46 -8.86
N ARG A 551 -6.87 -18.69 -8.85
CA ARG A 551 -7.56 -19.31 -7.71
C ARG A 551 -7.64 -20.82 -7.87
N LEU A 552 -7.97 -21.49 -6.80
CA LEU A 552 -8.46 -22.87 -6.78
C LEU A 552 -9.84 -22.85 -6.09
N GLY A 553 -10.89 -23.20 -6.82
CA GLY A 553 -12.25 -23.15 -6.26
C GLY A 553 -13.27 -23.93 -7.10
#